data_7afd1bfa653fd52cfc5647b3879ef272
#
_entry.id   7afd1bfa653fd52cfc5647b3879ef272
#
_cell.length_a   1.000
_cell.length_b   1.000
_cell.length_c   1.000
_cell.angle_alpha   90.00
_cell.angle_beta   90.00
_cell.angle_gamma   90.00
#
_symmetry.space_group_name_H-M   'P 1'
#
loop_
_entity.id
_entity.type
_entity.pdbx_description
1 polymer ?
#
loop_
_entity_poly.entity_id
_entity_poly.type
_entity_poly.pdbx_seq_one_letter_code
_entity_poly.pdbx_strand_id
1 'polypeptide(L)'
;LIYYARESWFIKMTAVKDDLIRNNNTINWIPESIGKGRFGDWLENVQDWGVSRNRYWGTPLNIWECECGCQHSIGSQAELKSMSPNYADVVKKYAKEMDEEANGDVELHRPFIDDVTITCPQCGKQMHRVPEVIDCWFDSGSMPFAQHHYPFENKELFEKQFPADFISEAVDQTRGWFYSLLAISTLIFNKAPYKNVIVLGHVQDENGQKMSKSKGNAVDPFDALETYGADAIRWYFYINSAPWLPNRFHGKAVQEGQRKFMGTLWNTYAFFVLYANIDNFDPTKYTLEYDKLPVMDKWLLSKLNSMVKDVDDNLANYRIPEAARALQDFVDDMSNWYVRRSRERFWAKGMEQDKIN
;
A
#
# COMPACT_ATOMS: atom_id res chain seq x y z
N LEU A 1 5.44 34.70 13.12
CA LEU A 1 5.81 34.01 11.89
C LEU A 1 6.46 35.00 10.95
N ILE A 2 7.67 34.69 10.49
CA ILE A 2 8.41 35.52 9.50
C ILE A 2 8.44 34.71 8.20
N TYR A 3 8.02 35.34 7.11
CA TYR A 3 8.15 34.77 5.78
C TYR A 3 9.42 35.33 5.13
N TYR A 4 10.18 34.40 4.54
CA TYR A 4 11.41 34.73 3.81
C TYR A 4 11.29 34.24 2.38
N ALA A 5 11.36 35.16 1.41
CA ALA A 5 11.33 34.80 -0.01
C ALA A 5 12.65 34.16 -0.43
N ARG A 6 12.58 33.05 -1.15
CA ARG A 6 13.72 32.35 -1.76
C ARG A 6 13.40 32.00 -3.19
N GLU A 7 14.39 32.02 -4.03
CA GLU A 7 14.32 31.39 -5.34
C GLU A 7 14.13 29.89 -5.17
N SER A 8 13.31 29.29 -5.99
CA SER A 8 12.95 27.88 -5.92
C SER A 8 12.59 27.35 -7.29
N TRP A 9 12.83 26.07 -7.51
CA TRP A 9 12.42 25.37 -8.71
C TRP A 9 10.99 24.90 -8.59
N PHE A 10 10.20 25.09 -9.66
CA PHE A 10 8.80 24.72 -9.70
C PHE A 10 8.51 23.85 -10.93
N ILE A 11 7.66 22.84 -10.74
CA ILE A 11 6.99 22.16 -11.85
C ILE A 11 5.65 22.87 -12.07
N LYS A 12 5.40 23.29 -13.32
CA LYS A 12 4.17 24.00 -13.70
C LYS A 12 2.98 23.05 -13.79
N MET A 13 2.46 22.62 -12.63
CA MET A 13 1.33 21.71 -12.54
C MET A 13 0.04 22.25 -13.12
N THR A 14 -0.11 23.59 -13.09
CA THR A 14 -1.24 24.29 -13.71
C THR A 14 -1.35 24.04 -15.21
N ALA A 15 -0.25 23.72 -15.90
CA ALA A 15 -0.24 23.41 -17.33
C ALA A 15 -0.86 22.05 -17.67
N VAL A 16 -0.93 21.12 -16.71
CA VAL A 16 -1.47 19.75 -16.87
C VAL A 16 -2.72 19.51 -16.01
N LYS A 17 -3.36 20.55 -15.55
CA LYS A 17 -4.53 20.50 -14.67
C LYS A 17 -5.64 19.61 -15.23
N ASP A 18 -6.02 19.82 -16.49
CA ASP A 18 -7.11 19.07 -17.11
C ASP A 18 -6.77 17.60 -17.28
N ASP A 19 -5.50 17.29 -17.50
CA ASP A 19 -4.99 15.92 -17.58
C ASP A 19 -5.02 15.24 -16.21
N LEU A 20 -4.67 15.95 -15.13
CA LEU A 20 -4.78 15.46 -13.76
C LEU A 20 -6.23 15.09 -13.40
N ILE A 21 -7.17 15.98 -13.71
CA ILE A 21 -8.60 15.75 -13.46
C ILE A 21 -9.11 14.58 -14.29
N ARG A 22 -8.76 14.51 -15.58
CA ARG A 22 -9.13 13.39 -16.45
C ARG A 22 -8.60 12.06 -15.93
N ASN A 23 -7.33 11.99 -15.55
CA ASN A 23 -6.71 10.79 -15.02
C ASN A 23 -7.31 10.39 -13.67
N ASN A 24 -7.57 11.34 -12.77
CA ASN A 24 -8.27 11.09 -11.51
C ASN A 24 -9.64 10.43 -11.72
N ASN A 25 -10.38 10.86 -12.73
CA ASN A 25 -11.71 10.32 -13.03
C ASN A 25 -11.69 8.86 -13.53
N THR A 26 -10.52 8.31 -13.86
CA THR A 26 -10.37 6.89 -14.23
C THR A 26 -10.13 5.99 -13.01
N ILE A 27 -9.88 6.55 -11.84
CA ILE A 27 -9.55 5.82 -10.60
C ILE A 27 -10.84 5.45 -9.87
N ASN A 28 -10.93 4.19 -9.45
CA ASN A 28 -11.97 3.73 -8.55
C ASN A 28 -11.60 4.11 -7.10
N TRP A 29 -12.16 5.23 -6.63
CA TRP A 29 -11.99 5.70 -5.26
C TRP A 29 -13.00 5.05 -4.31
N ILE A 30 -12.51 4.53 -3.19
CA ILE A 30 -13.31 3.94 -2.14
C ILE A 30 -13.03 4.68 -0.82
N PRO A 31 -13.94 5.58 -0.38
CA PRO A 31 -15.21 5.94 -1.01
C PRO A 31 -15.05 6.94 -2.17
N GLU A 32 -15.96 6.87 -3.13
CA GLU A 32 -15.98 7.73 -4.32
C GLU A 32 -15.98 9.24 -3.96
N SER A 33 -16.61 9.59 -2.85
CA SER A 33 -16.68 10.98 -2.36
C SER A 33 -15.32 11.63 -2.08
N ILE A 34 -14.27 10.84 -1.80
CA ILE A 34 -12.92 11.38 -1.62
C ILE A 34 -12.32 11.78 -2.96
N GLY A 35 -12.46 10.93 -3.99
CA GLY A 35 -11.94 11.20 -5.33
C GLY A 35 -12.61 12.39 -6.01
N LYS A 36 -13.93 12.49 -5.89
CA LYS A 36 -14.72 13.59 -6.48
C LYS A 36 -14.67 14.88 -5.65
N GLY A 37 -14.76 14.77 -4.31
CA GLY A 37 -14.74 15.92 -3.41
C GLY A 37 -13.32 16.30 -3.02
N ARG A 38 -12.88 15.93 -1.81
CA ARG A 38 -11.61 16.39 -1.21
C ARG A 38 -10.40 16.37 -2.15
N PHE A 39 -10.24 15.32 -2.96
CA PHE A 39 -9.12 15.21 -3.90
C PHE A 39 -9.41 15.92 -5.22
N GLY A 40 -10.62 15.76 -5.78
CA GLY A 40 -11.05 16.43 -6.99
C GLY A 40 -11.01 17.96 -6.85
N ASP A 41 -11.57 18.52 -5.78
CA ASP A 41 -11.53 19.95 -5.46
C ASP A 41 -10.08 20.47 -5.36
N TRP A 42 -9.17 19.65 -4.86
CA TRP A 42 -7.75 19.99 -4.83
C TRP A 42 -7.14 20.08 -6.23
N LEU A 43 -7.45 19.13 -7.11
CA LEU A 43 -6.94 19.16 -8.48
C LEU A 43 -7.51 20.32 -9.28
N GLU A 44 -8.78 20.69 -9.05
CA GLU A 44 -9.38 21.87 -9.65
C GLU A 44 -8.69 23.18 -9.25
N ASN A 45 -8.08 23.22 -8.08
CA ASN A 45 -7.37 24.36 -7.52
C ASN A 45 -5.86 24.10 -7.43
N VAL A 46 -5.32 23.21 -8.27
CA VAL A 46 -3.91 22.83 -8.25
C VAL A 46 -3.02 24.05 -8.44
N GLN A 47 -1.96 24.12 -7.64
CA GLN A 47 -0.91 25.13 -7.73
C GLN A 47 0.37 24.49 -8.29
N ASP A 48 1.26 25.31 -8.82
CA ASP A 48 2.56 24.87 -9.26
C ASP A 48 3.36 24.30 -8.09
N TRP A 49 4.03 23.18 -8.32
CA TRP A 49 4.70 22.42 -7.27
C TRP A 49 6.14 22.87 -7.07
N GLY A 50 6.44 23.52 -5.96
CA GLY A 50 7.80 23.85 -5.56
C GLY A 50 8.57 22.60 -5.16
N VAL A 51 9.46 22.13 -6.04
CA VAL A 51 10.16 20.83 -5.90
C VAL A 51 11.54 20.94 -5.27
N SER A 52 12.17 22.11 -5.22
CA SER A 52 13.50 22.25 -4.64
C SER A 52 13.46 22.39 -3.11
N ARG A 53 14.46 21.78 -2.46
CA ARG A 53 14.69 21.86 -1.01
C ARG A 53 16.12 22.25 -0.74
N ASN A 54 16.32 23.19 0.17
CA ASN A 54 17.64 23.59 0.63
C ASN A 54 18.05 22.72 1.83
N ARG A 55 18.50 21.51 1.52
CA ARG A 55 18.95 20.50 2.49
C ARG A 55 20.25 19.86 1.99
N TYR A 56 21.03 19.29 2.92
CA TYR A 56 22.24 18.57 2.53
C TYR A 56 21.90 17.21 1.94
N TRP A 57 21.05 16.41 2.62
CA TRP A 57 20.70 15.06 2.18
C TRP A 57 19.36 15.02 1.44
N GLY A 58 19.32 14.25 0.39
CA GLY A 58 18.19 14.00 -0.50
C GLY A 58 18.68 13.80 -1.92
N THR A 59 17.77 13.44 -2.83
CA THR A 59 18.05 13.29 -4.26
C THR A 59 18.44 14.66 -4.86
N PRO A 60 19.66 14.85 -5.35
CA PRO A 60 20.07 16.13 -5.94
C PRO A 60 19.28 16.47 -7.18
N LEU A 61 18.91 17.76 -7.33
CA LEU A 61 18.35 18.23 -8.59
C LEU A 61 19.39 18.07 -9.72
N ASN A 62 19.00 17.40 -10.79
CA ASN A 62 19.85 17.07 -11.93
C ASN A 62 19.94 18.22 -12.95
N ILE A 63 20.10 19.44 -12.46
CA ILE A 63 20.16 20.65 -13.28
C ILE A 63 21.51 21.34 -13.11
N TRP A 64 22.14 21.68 -14.23
CA TRP A 64 23.39 22.46 -14.30
C TRP A 64 23.10 23.81 -14.90
N GLU A 65 23.73 24.85 -14.34
CA GLU A 65 23.59 26.23 -14.77
C GLU A 65 24.91 26.82 -15.24
N CYS A 66 24.84 27.64 -16.27
CA CYS A 66 25.95 28.38 -16.84
C CYS A 66 25.82 29.86 -16.57
N GLU A 67 26.93 30.56 -16.40
CA GLU A 67 26.98 32.04 -16.31
C GLU A 67 26.29 32.76 -17.50
N CYS A 68 26.16 32.09 -18.65
CA CYS A 68 25.45 32.65 -19.80
C CYS A 68 23.90 32.57 -19.67
N GLY A 69 23.40 32.00 -18.58
CA GLY A 69 21.96 31.75 -18.34
C GLY A 69 21.43 30.45 -18.94
N CYS A 70 22.28 29.64 -19.57
CA CYS A 70 21.89 28.32 -20.05
C CYS A 70 21.70 27.36 -18.88
N GLN A 71 20.57 26.65 -18.88
CA GLN A 71 20.24 25.57 -17.95
C GLN A 71 20.15 24.24 -18.70
N HIS A 72 20.70 23.17 -18.14
CA HIS A 72 20.64 21.86 -18.73
C HIS A 72 20.32 20.80 -17.66
N SER A 73 19.34 19.95 -17.97
CA SER A 73 18.96 18.84 -17.10
C SER A 73 19.53 17.53 -17.66
N ILE A 74 20.26 16.80 -16.84
CA ILE A 74 20.88 15.51 -17.20
C ILE A 74 19.88 14.37 -16.95
N GLY A 75 19.65 13.54 -17.96
CA GLY A 75 18.69 12.43 -17.91
C GLY A 75 19.31 11.06 -17.62
N SER A 76 20.64 10.92 -17.65
CA SER A 76 21.30 9.64 -17.36
C SER A 76 22.76 9.80 -16.99
N GLN A 77 23.34 8.80 -16.31
CA GLN A 77 24.78 8.75 -16.05
C GLN A 77 25.62 8.75 -17.34
N ALA A 78 25.13 8.08 -18.39
CA ALA A 78 25.82 8.05 -19.68
C ALA A 78 25.90 9.46 -20.31
N GLU A 79 24.81 10.22 -20.23
CA GLU A 79 24.80 11.63 -20.69
C GLU A 79 25.75 12.48 -19.82
N LEU A 80 25.66 12.38 -18.50
CA LEU A 80 26.53 13.10 -17.57
C LEU A 80 28.03 12.84 -17.90
N LYS A 81 28.38 11.57 -18.08
CA LYS A 81 29.76 11.15 -18.42
C LYS A 81 30.22 11.71 -19.77
N SER A 82 29.35 11.76 -20.76
CA SER A 82 29.66 12.29 -22.09
C SER A 82 29.86 13.81 -22.12
N MET A 83 29.14 14.54 -21.25
CA MET A 83 29.17 16.01 -21.19
C MET A 83 30.19 16.56 -20.19
N SER A 84 30.69 15.73 -19.28
CA SER A 84 31.54 16.16 -18.18
C SER A 84 33.01 16.01 -18.51
N PRO A 85 33.77 17.13 -18.58
CA PRO A 85 35.20 17.06 -18.82
C PRO A 85 36.03 16.56 -17.61
N ASN A 86 35.47 16.64 -16.40
CA ASN A 86 36.13 16.26 -15.16
C ASN A 86 35.60 14.98 -14.52
N TYR A 87 34.71 14.23 -15.19
CA TYR A 87 34.07 13.04 -14.63
C TYR A 87 35.05 12.03 -14.03
N ALA A 88 36.07 11.67 -14.81
CA ALA A 88 37.08 10.71 -14.38
C ALA A 88 37.93 11.21 -13.18
N ASP A 89 38.12 12.50 -13.06
CA ASP A 89 38.88 13.10 -11.94
C ASP A 89 38.05 13.08 -10.66
N VAL A 90 36.71 13.30 -10.75
CA VAL A 90 35.81 13.18 -9.63
C VAL A 90 35.74 11.73 -9.16
N VAL A 91 35.61 10.74 -10.06
CA VAL A 91 35.67 9.32 -9.71
C VAL A 91 36.94 8.99 -8.94
N LYS A 92 38.12 9.43 -9.44
CA LYS A 92 39.40 9.20 -8.75
C LYS A 92 39.48 9.88 -7.39
N LYS A 93 38.95 11.12 -7.27
CA LYS A 93 38.96 11.90 -6.03
C LYS A 93 38.24 11.17 -4.90
N TYR A 94 37.10 10.60 -5.20
CA TYR A 94 36.20 9.98 -4.22
C TYR A 94 36.23 8.44 -4.22
N ALA A 95 37.15 7.80 -4.93
CA ALA A 95 37.19 6.34 -5.07
C ALA A 95 37.23 5.52 -3.77
N LYS A 96 37.62 6.14 -2.64
CA LYS A 96 37.66 5.51 -1.30
C LYS A 96 36.44 5.78 -0.46
N GLU A 97 35.61 6.74 -0.85
CA GLU A 97 34.48 7.26 -0.09
C GLU A 97 33.14 6.86 -0.73
N MET A 98 33.15 6.53 -2.03
CA MET A 98 31.98 6.04 -2.76
C MET A 98 31.75 4.56 -2.49
N ASP A 99 30.50 4.18 -2.40
CA ASP A 99 30.06 2.81 -2.18
C ASP A 99 30.43 1.89 -3.36
N GLU A 100 30.61 0.59 -3.09
CA GLU A 100 30.89 -0.43 -4.14
C GLU A 100 29.78 -0.47 -5.20
N GLU A 101 28.57 -0.07 -4.85
CA GLU A 101 27.42 0.05 -5.75
C GLU A 101 27.62 1.08 -6.88
N ALA A 102 28.52 2.06 -6.72
CA ALA A 102 28.84 3.03 -7.77
C ALA A 102 29.55 2.40 -8.99
N ASN A 103 30.01 1.14 -8.89
CA ASN A 103 30.61 0.36 -9.99
C ASN A 103 31.68 1.12 -10.81
N GLY A 104 32.43 2.04 -10.17
CA GLY A 104 33.45 2.89 -10.82
C GLY A 104 32.87 4.12 -11.53
N ASP A 105 31.60 4.43 -11.37
CA ASP A 105 30.99 5.69 -11.78
C ASP A 105 30.84 6.67 -10.59
N VAL A 106 30.40 7.89 -10.82
CA VAL A 106 30.19 8.89 -9.77
C VAL A 106 28.91 8.55 -9.00
N GLU A 107 29.00 8.51 -7.68
CA GLU A 107 27.84 8.48 -6.78
C GLU A 107 26.99 9.75 -6.99
N LEU A 108 25.69 9.56 -7.27
CA LEU A 108 24.77 10.66 -7.62
C LEU A 108 24.28 11.49 -6.44
N HIS A 109 24.70 11.17 -5.21
CA HIS A 109 24.40 11.97 -4.02
C HIS A 109 25.49 13.01 -3.72
N ARG A 110 25.16 13.94 -2.84
CA ARG A 110 26.14 14.91 -2.31
C ARG A 110 27.09 14.22 -1.33
N PRO A 111 28.37 14.61 -1.28
CA PRO A 111 29.00 15.74 -1.99
C PRO A 111 29.48 15.41 -3.41
N PHE A 112 29.46 14.15 -3.82
CA PHE A 112 30.15 13.63 -5.00
C PHE A 112 29.69 14.30 -6.30
N ILE A 113 28.36 14.38 -6.51
CA ILE A 113 27.77 14.96 -7.72
C ILE A 113 28.00 16.47 -7.84
N ASP A 114 28.19 17.17 -6.71
CA ASP A 114 28.38 18.63 -6.71
C ASP A 114 29.71 19.04 -7.36
N ASP A 115 30.69 18.16 -7.39
CA ASP A 115 31.99 18.41 -8.03
C ASP A 115 31.98 18.10 -9.53
N VAL A 116 30.95 17.46 -10.05
CA VAL A 116 30.83 17.14 -11.48
C VAL A 116 30.34 18.37 -12.23
N THR A 117 31.12 18.82 -13.19
CA THR A 117 30.79 19.91 -14.07
C THR A 117 30.53 19.41 -15.48
N ILE A 118 29.73 20.11 -16.25
CA ILE A 118 29.46 19.78 -17.65
C ILE A 118 29.83 20.97 -18.57
N THR A 119 30.02 20.69 -19.84
CA THR A 119 30.28 21.73 -20.85
C THR A 119 28.97 22.33 -21.35
N CYS A 120 28.84 23.64 -21.29
CA CYS A 120 27.64 24.34 -21.74
C CYS A 120 27.43 24.15 -23.26
N PRO A 121 26.28 23.64 -23.69
CA PRO A 121 26.01 23.42 -25.13
C PRO A 121 25.86 24.73 -25.91
N GLN A 122 25.62 25.87 -25.25
CA GLN A 122 25.45 27.16 -25.91
C GLN A 122 26.75 27.95 -26.05
N CYS A 123 27.57 28.00 -25.01
CA CYS A 123 28.78 28.88 -25.01
C CYS A 123 30.11 28.15 -24.79
N GLY A 124 30.09 26.82 -24.55
CA GLY A 124 31.27 26.02 -24.30
C GLY A 124 31.92 26.22 -22.93
N LYS A 125 31.40 27.11 -22.06
CA LYS A 125 31.92 27.30 -20.70
C LYS A 125 31.48 26.14 -19.79
N GLN A 126 32.11 26.09 -18.62
CA GLN A 126 31.77 25.15 -17.56
C GLN A 126 30.45 25.50 -16.91
N MET A 127 29.62 24.50 -16.65
CA MET A 127 28.38 24.60 -15.88
C MET A 127 28.50 23.86 -14.56
N HIS A 128 27.83 24.37 -13.53
CA HIS A 128 27.79 23.79 -12.19
C HIS A 128 26.37 23.37 -11.84
N ARG A 129 26.26 22.29 -11.06
CA ARG A 129 24.97 21.79 -10.57
C ARG A 129 24.36 22.81 -9.57
N VAL A 130 23.06 22.98 -9.63
CA VAL A 130 22.32 23.74 -8.61
C VAL A 130 22.42 23.06 -7.24
N PRO A 131 22.55 23.81 -6.12
CA PRO A 131 22.86 23.21 -4.81
C PRO A 131 21.68 22.47 -4.16
N GLU A 132 20.46 22.65 -4.67
CA GLU A 132 19.26 22.10 -4.09
C GLU A 132 19.15 20.59 -4.29
N VAL A 133 18.35 19.96 -3.42
CA VAL A 133 17.83 18.60 -3.57
C VAL A 133 16.34 18.63 -3.91
N ILE A 134 15.84 17.57 -4.49
CA ILE A 134 14.42 17.46 -4.85
C ILE A 134 13.57 17.17 -3.61
N ASP A 135 12.30 17.50 -3.67
CA ASP A 135 11.30 17.15 -2.66
C ASP A 135 11.14 15.64 -2.55
N CYS A 136 11.19 15.09 -1.34
CA CYS A 136 11.00 13.65 -1.10
C CYS A 136 9.64 13.12 -1.58
N TRP A 137 8.64 13.99 -1.75
CA TRP A 137 7.38 13.62 -2.39
C TRP A 137 7.53 13.33 -3.89
N PHE A 138 8.53 13.90 -4.53
CA PHE A 138 8.87 13.54 -5.91
C PHE A 138 9.45 12.12 -5.96
N ASP A 139 10.38 11.80 -5.06
CA ASP A 139 10.96 10.45 -4.97
C ASP A 139 9.87 9.40 -4.74
N SER A 140 9.01 9.61 -3.74
CA SER A 140 7.92 8.69 -3.43
C SER A 140 6.88 8.57 -4.55
N GLY A 141 6.61 9.66 -5.26
CA GLY A 141 5.71 9.68 -6.42
C GLY A 141 6.29 9.01 -7.66
N SER A 142 7.62 8.89 -7.73
CA SER A 142 8.34 8.21 -8.81
C SER A 142 8.42 6.68 -8.63
N MET A 143 8.05 6.16 -7.45
CA MET A 143 8.15 4.75 -7.09
C MET A 143 7.61 3.78 -8.17
N PRO A 144 6.46 4.02 -8.82
CA PRO A 144 5.90 3.05 -9.77
C PRO A 144 6.84 2.64 -10.90
N PHE A 145 7.74 3.51 -11.33
CA PHE A 145 8.70 3.24 -12.41
C PHE A 145 10.15 3.20 -11.90
N ALA A 146 10.49 4.00 -10.87
CA ALA A 146 11.84 4.05 -10.34
C ALA A 146 12.28 2.71 -9.72
N GLN A 147 11.38 1.98 -9.04
CA GLN A 147 11.67 0.66 -8.48
C GLN A 147 12.09 -0.38 -9.54
N HIS A 148 11.74 -0.16 -10.79
CA HIS A 148 12.08 -1.02 -11.92
C HIS A 148 13.31 -0.52 -12.70
N HIS A 149 13.87 0.63 -12.33
CA HIS A 149 14.89 1.36 -13.09
C HIS A 149 14.43 1.63 -14.54
N TYR A 150 13.12 1.86 -14.72
CA TYR A 150 12.54 2.19 -16.01
C TYR A 150 12.97 3.61 -16.44
N PRO A 151 13.30 3.87 -17.73
CA PRO A 151 13.14 2.97 -18.88
C PRO A 151 14.36 2.11 -19.21
N PHE A 152 15.40 2.14 -18.40
CA PHE A 152 16.71 1.52 -18.69
C PHE A 152 16.68 0.00 -18.48
N GLU A 153 15.91 -0.47 -17.47
CA GLU A 153 15.78 -1.87 -17.10
C GLU A 153 14.32 -2.25 -16.87
N ASN A 154 14.04 -3.56 -16.80
CA ASN A 154 12.74 -4.15 -16.38
C ASN A 154 11.50 -3.58 -17.08
N LYS A 155 11.64 -3.11 -18.33
CA LYS A 155 10.55 -2.46 -19.08
C LYS A 155 9.30 -3.32 -19.19
N GLU A 156 9.45 -4.60 -19.54
CA GLU A 156 8.30 -5.52 -19.67
C GLU A 156 7.58 -5.74 -18.33
N LEU A 157 8.32 -5.80 -17.23
CA LEU A 157 7.76 -5.95 -15.88
C LEU A 157 6.96 -4.70 -15.49
N PHE A 158 7.52 -3.51 -15.72
CA PHE A 158 6.82 -2.24 -15.51
C PHE A 158 5.53 -2.17 -16.33
N GLU A 159 5.58 -2.45 -17.63
CA GLU A 159 4.41 -2.39 -18.51
C GLU A 159 3.28 -3.34 -18.08
N LYS A 160 3.61 -4.48 -17.46
CA LYS A 160 2.63 -5.43 -16.89
C LYS A 160 2.01 -4.97 -15.57
N GLN A 161 2.75 -4.21 -14.77
CA GLN A 161 2.35 -3.81 -13.40
C GLN A 161 1.83 -2.37 -13.32
N PHE A 162 1.97 -1.59 -14.39
CA PHE A 162 1.53 -0.19 -14.42
C PHE A 162 0.30 0.02 -15.30
N PRO A 163 -0.75 0.66 -14.80
CA PRO A 163 -0.98 1.16 -13.44
C PRO A 163 -1.13 0.04 -12.40
N ALA A 164 -0.77 0.31 -11.14
CA ALA A 164 -0.98 -0.62 -10.04
C ALA A 164 -2.48 -0.98 -9.92
N ASP A 165 -2.78 -2.24 -9.62
CA ASP A 165 -4.17 -2.67 -9.47
C ASP A 165 -4.83 -2.08 -8.24
N PHE A 166 -4.07 -1.88 -7.15
CA PHE A 166 -4.59 -1.43 -5.87
C PHE A 166 -3.52 -0.72 -5.03
N ILE A 167 -3.94 0.38 -4.37
CA ILE A 167 -3.18 1.01 -3.28
C ILE A 167 -4.12 1.36 -2.12
N SER A 168 -3.57 1.54 -0.92
CA SER A 168 -4.32 1.98 0.25
C SER A 168 -3.44 2.77 1.21
N GLU A 169 -3.93 3.93 1.63
CA GLU A 169 -3.35 4.78 2.65
C GLU A 169 -4.43 5.67 3.30
N ALA A 170 -4.07 6.42 4.34
CA ALA A 170 -4.99 7.29 5.05
C ALA A 170 -5.36 8.55 4.25
N VAL A 171 -6.47 9.19 4.66
CA VAL A 171 -7.08 10.33 3.96
C VAL A 171 -6.17 11.56 3.84
N ASP A 172 -5.18 11.72 4.72
CA ASP A 172 -4.18 12.80 4.63
C ASP A 172 -3.33 12.67 3.37
N GLN A 173 -3.16 11.47 2.81
CA GLN A 173 -2.40 11.23 1.58
C GLN A 173 -3.05 11.79 0.31
N THR A 174 -4.26 12.31 0.39
CA THR A 174 -4.83 13.18 -0.65
C THR A 174 -4.05 14.49 -0.84
N ARG A 175 -3.21 14.86 0.14
CA ARG A 175 -2.27 15.98 0.11
C ARG A 175 -0.81 15.51 0.25
N GLY A 176 -0.53 14.28 -0.13
CA GLY A 176 0.76 13.63 -0.04
C GLY A 176 0.92 12.62 -1.18
N TRP A 177 1.05 11.35 -0.83
CA TRP A 177 1.43 10.29 -1.76
C TRP A 177 0.43 10.07 -2.92
N PHE A 178 -0.87 10.09 -2.67
CA PHE A 178 -1.85 9.96 -3.75
C PHE A 178 -1.70 11.06 -4.81
N TYR A 179 -1.43 12.29 -4.37
CA TYR A 179 -1.20 13.41 -5.28
C TYR A 179 0.13 13.28 -6.01
N SER A 180 1.24 13.02 -5.32
CA SER A 180 2.55 12.93 -5.96
C SER A 180 2.63 11.81 -6.98
N LEU A 181 2.01 10.64 -6.69
CA LEU A 181 1.85 9.55 -7.67
C LEU A 181 1.10 10.02 -8.92
N LEU A 182 -0.07 10.64 -8.74
CA LEU A 182 -0.89 11.10 -9.87
C LEU A 182 -0.19 12.21 -10.66
N ALA A 183 0.45 13.16 -9.98
CA ALA A 183 1.15 14.28 -10.59
C ALA A 183 2.27 13.79 -11.51
N ILE A 184 3.18 12.98 -11.00
CA ILE A 184 4.33 12.48 -11.76
C ILE A 184 3.89 11.54 -12.88
N SER A 185 2.94 10.64 -12.62
CA SER A 185 2.41 9.74 -13.64
C SER A 185 1.71 10.50 -14.78
N THR A 186 0.99 11.58 -14.45
CA THR A 186 0.36 12.43 -15.47
C THR A 186 1.40 13.15 -16.32
N LEU A 187 2.46 13.69 -15.70
CA LEU A 187 3.52 14.39 -16.41
C LEU A 187 4.30 13.48 -17.37
N ILE A 188 4.58 12.24 -16.98
CA ILE A 188 5.45 11.33 -17.74
C ILE A 188 4.64 10.46 -18.70
N PHE A 189 3.53 9.89 -18.24
CA PHE A 189 2.76 8.87 -18.97
C PHE A 189 1.38 9.33 -19.43
N ASN A 190 0.93 10.51 -18.96
CA ASN A 190 -0.44 11.00 -19.12
C ASN A 190 -1.51 9.95 -18.74
N LYS A 191 -1.29 9.23 -17.63
CA LYS A 191 -2.10 8.11 -17.17
C LYS A 191 -2.17 8.09 -15.65
N ALA A 192 -3.28 7.58 -15.10
CA ALA A 192 -3.39 7.32 -13.67
C ALA A 192 -2.39 6.24 -13.22
N PRO A 193 -1.72 6.38 -12.07
CA PRO A 193 -0.71 5.42 -11.59
C PRO A 193 -1.29 4.18 -10.91
N TYR A 194 -2.57 4.21 -10.53
CA TYR A 194 -3.30 3.13 -9.88
C TYR A 194 -4.76 3.09 -10.35
N LYS A 195 -5.36 1.89 -10.29
CA LYS A 195 -6.74 1.64 -10.74
C LYS A 195 -7.75 1.79 -9.59
N ASN A 196 -7.38 1.26 -8.40
CA ASN A 196 -8.25 1.23 -7.24
C ASN A 196 -7.51 1.77 -6.01
N VAL A 197 -8.21 2.53 -5.18
CA VAL A 197 -7.67 3.05 -3.93
C VAL A 197 -8.71 3.01 -2.82
N ILE A 198 -8.37 2.34 -1.70
CA ILE A 198 -9.12 2.46 -0.45
C ILE A 198 -8.46 3.56 0.39
N VAL A 199 -9.24 4.58 0.70
CA VAL A 199 -8.79 5.68 1.56
C VAL A 199 -9.17 5.37 3.00
N LEU A 200 -8.18 5.19 3.87
CA LEU A 200 -8.41 4.80 5.25
C LEU A 200 -8.78 6.00 6.14
N GLY A 201 -9.71 5.76 7.06
CA GLY A 201 -9.99 6.66 8.18
C GLY A 201 -8.88 6.59 9.25
N HIS A 202 -8.84 7.61 10.11
CA HIS A 202 -7.88 7.62 11.22
C HIS A 202 -8.26 6.63 12.32
N VAL A 203 -7.26 5.98 12.91
CA VAL A 203 -7.44 5.22 14.15
C VAL A 203 -7.46 6.19 15.32
N GLN A 204 -8.51 6.07 16.13
CA GLN A 204 -8.77 6.90 17.31
C GLN A 204 -8.65 6.07 18.58
N ASP A 205 -8.50 6.72 19.72
CA ASP A 205 -8.59 6.05 21.02
C ASP A 205 -10.01 5.55 21.32
N GLU A 206 -10.19 4.89 22.46
CA GLU A 206 -11.50 4.35 22.88
C GLU A 206 -12.59 5.41 23.01
N ASN A 207 -12.22 6.67 23.26
CA ASN A 207 -13.11 7.81 23.41
C ASN A 207 -13.38 8.53 22.07
N GLY A 208 -12.80 8.06 20.97
CA GLY A 208 -12.91 8.69 19.66
C GLY A 208 -12.04 9.94 19.48
N GLN A 209 -10.99 10.09 20.31
CA GLN A 209 -10.04 11.18 20.18
C GLN A 209 -8.86 10.77 19.29
N LYS A 210 -8.30 11.73 18.56
CA LYS A 210 -7.09 11.51 17.78
C LYS A 210 -5.96 11.11 18.72
N MET A 211 -5.32 9.97 18.46
CA MET A 211 -4.14 9.51 19.18
C MET A 211 -2.95 10.46 18.96
N SER A 212 -2.24 10.78 20.03
CA SER A 212 -1.00 11.53 19.93
C SER A 212 -0.08 11.20 21.13
N LYS A 213 1.23 11.14 20.87
CA LYS A 213 2.23 10.91 21.93
C LYS A 213 2.17 11.99 23.01
N SER A 214 1.91 13.23 22.63
CA SER A 214 1.83 14.36 23.57
C SER A 214 0.62 14.31 24.51
N LYS A 215 -0.46 13.62 24.14
CA LYS A 215 -1.64 13.41 24.97
C LYS A 215 -1.58 12.14 25.80
N GLY A 216 -0.60 11.27 25.58
CA GLY A 216 -0.46 10.00 26.29
C GLY A 216 -1.57 8.97 25.97
N ASN A 217 -2.38 9.18 24.91
CA ASN A 217 -3.46 8.30 24.50
C ASN A 217 -3.11 7.43 23.27
N ALA A 218 -1.85 7.42 22.86
CA ALA A 218 -1.37 6.56 21.79
C ALA A 218 -1.19 5.13 22.31
N VAL A 219 -1.69 4.16 21.55
CA VAL A 219 -1.44 2.73 21.79
C VAL A 219 -0.14 2.35 21.07
N ASP A 220 0.77 1.70 21.78
CA ASP A 220 1.95 1.14 21.15
C ASP A 220 1.55 -0.09 20.32
N PRO A 221 1.86 -0.14 19.01
CA PRO A 221 1.48 -1.26 18.15
C PRO A 221 2.11 -2.58 18.59
N PHE A 222 3.34 -2.57 19.11
CA PHE A 222 4.03 -3.79 19.54
C PHE A 222 3.41 -4.36 20.81
N ASP A 223 3.08 -3.50 21.79
CA ASP A 223 2.36 -3.92 22.98
C ASP A 223 0.99 -4.50 22.66
N ALA A 224 0.30 -3.92 21.69
CA ALA A 224 -0.98 -4.43 21.20
C ALA A 224 -0.83 -5.80 20.50
N LEU A 225 0.21 -5.98 19.67
CA LEU A 225 0.50 -7.25 19.00
C LEU A 225 0.83 -8.36 20.00
N GLU A 226 1.64 -8.07 21.01
CA GLU A 226 1.98 -9.03 22.09
C GLU A 226 0.75 -9.40 22.93
N THR A 227 -0.14 -8.43 23.20
CA THR A 227 -1.30 -8.64 24.07
C THR A 227 -2.44 -9.39 23.35
N TYR A 228 -2.73 -9.08 22.11
CA TYR A 228 -3.92 -9.57 21.39
C TYR A 228 -3.58 -10.53 20.26
N GLY A 229 -2.37 -10.51 19.74
CA GLY A 229 -1.97 -11.20 18.53
C GLY A 229 -2.35 -10.45 17.24
N ALA A 230 -1.53 -10.63 16.21
CA ALA A 230 -1.69 -9.93 14.93
C ALA A 230 -3.03 -10.23 14.25
N ASP A 231 -3.45 -11.50 14.26
CA ASP A 231 -4.67 -11.92 13.57
C ASP A 231 -5.94 -11.35 14.23
N ALA A 232 -5.97 -11.25 15.57
CA ALA A 232 -7.08 -10.64 16.29
C ALA A 232 -7.22 -9.14 15.96
N ILE A 233 -6.09 -8.43 15.85
CA ILE A 233 -6.07 -7.02 15.49
C ILE A 233 -6.51 -6.84 14.02
N ARG A 234 -6.00 -7.64 13.09
CA ARG A 234 -6.43 -7.62 11.67
C ARG A 234 -7.93 -7.88 11.55
N TRP A 235 -8.42 -8.94 12.23
CA TRP A 235 -9.84 -9.27 12.23
C TRP A 235 -10.70 -8.12 12.74
N TYR A 236 -10.29 -7.49 13.84
CA TYR A 236 -10.95 -6.33 14.38
C TYR A 236 -11.11 -5.21 13.35
N PHE A 237 -10.04 -4.84 12.65
CA PHE A 237 -10.09 -3.80 11.63
C PHE A 237 -10.95 -4.16 10.41
N TYR A 238 -11.02 -5.44 10.06
CA TYR A 238 -11.81 -5.87 8.91
C TYR A 238 -13.31 -5.91 9.21
N ILE A 239 -13.71 -6.31 10.41
CA ILE A 239 -15.12 -6.54 10.74
C ILE A 239 -15.83 -5.33 11.37
N ASN A 240 -15.06 -4.43 12.02
CA ASN A 240 -15.63 -3.41 12.88
C ASN A 240 -16.41 -2.35 12.11
N SER A 241 -15.79 -1.72 11.11
CA SER A 241 -16.39 -0.63 10.34
C SER A 241 -15.83 -0.55 8.94
N ALA A 242 -16.49 0.26 8.07
CA ALA A 242 -15.94 0.56 6.75
C ALA A 242 -14.54 1.20 6.88
N PRO A 243 -13.56 0.79 6.06
CA PRO A 243 -12.16 1.23 6.20
C PRO A 243 -11.95 2.75 6.18
N TRP A 244 -12.80 3.48 5.47
CA TRP A 244 -12.73 4.94 5.34
C TRP A 244 -13.32 5.73 6.51
N LEU A 245 -13.99 5.05 7.44
CA LEU A 245 -14.52 5.69 8.64
C LEU A 245 -13.46 5.71 9.76
N PRO A 246 -13.50 6.72 10.64
CA PRO A 246 -12.67 6.70 11.84
C PRO A 246 -12.93 5.44 12.67
N ASN A 247 -11.87 4.73 13.03
CA ASN A 247 -11.95 3.47 13.76
C ASN A 247 -11.44 3.66 15.19
N ARG A 248 -12.28 3.38 16.19
CA ARG A 248 -11.90 3.45 17.60
C ARG A 248 -11.20 2.16 17.99
N PHE A 249 -9.97 2.25 18.46
CA PHE A 249 -9.23 1.08 18.93
C PHE A 249 -9.33 0.95 20.45
N HIS A 250 -9.86 -0.19 20.89
CA HIS A 250 -9.81 -0.56 22.30
C HIS A 250 -9.73 -2.09 22.48
N GLY A 251 -8.92 -2.52 23.45
CA GLY A 251 -8.57 -3.93 23.63
C GLY A 251 -9.75 -4.87 23.85
N LYS A 252 -10.78 -4.44 24.58
CA LYS A 252 -11.98 -5.27 24.82
C LYS A 252 -12.69 -5.67 23.53
N ALA A 253 -12.78 -4.76 22.55
CA ALA A 253 -13.41 -5.08 21.27
C ALA A 253 -12.55 -6.02 20.42
N VAL A 254 -11.23 -5.88 20.47
CA VAL A 254 -10.30 -6.82 19.83
C VAL A 254 -10.46 -8.22 20.42
N GLN A 255 -10.47 -8.36 21.76
CA GLN A 255 -10.66 -9.63 22.45
C GLN A 255 -12.04 -10.25 22.17
N GLU A 256 -13.10 -9.44 22.07
CA GLU A 256 -14.43 -9.93 21.73
C GLU A 256 -14.50 -10.48 20.31
N GLY A 257 -13.91 -9.80 19.34
CA GLY A 257 -13.79 -10.27 17.95
C GLY A 257 -13.01 -11.58 17.88
N GLN A 258 -11.87 -11.66 18.57
CA GLN A 258 -11.08 -12.87 18.69
C GLN A 258 -11.89 -14.05 19.26
N ARG A 259 -12.59 -13.83 20.36
CA ARG A 259 -13.39 -14.87 21.03
C ARG A 259 -14.56 -15.35 20.17
N LYS A 260 -15.31 -14.42 19.58
CA LYS A 260 -16.53 -14.75 18.81
C LYS A 260 -16.23 -15.49 17.50
N PHE A 261 -15.17 -15.14 16.82
CA PHE A 261 -14.83 -15.73 15.52
C PHE A 261 -13.74 -16.79 15.64
N MET A 262 -12.52 -16.37 15.97
CA MET A 262 -11.36 -17.26 15.99
C MET A 262 -11.51 -18.36 17.03
N GLY A 263 -11.92 -18.00 18.25
CA GLY A 263 -12.12 -18.94 19.34
C GLY A 263 -13.22 -19.96 19.02
N THR A 264 -14.32 -19.52 18.39
CA THR A 264 -15.40 -20.40 17.97
C THR A 264 -14.96 -21.36 16.87
N LEU A 265 -14.26 -20.87 15.85
CA LEU A 265 -13.71 -21.70 14.78
C LEU A 265 -12.68 -22.69 15.32
N TRP A 266 -11.77 -22.24 16.16
CA TRP A 266 -10.76 -23.12 16.79
C TRP A 266 -11.38 -24.22 17.64
N ASN A 267 -12.35 -23.90 18.46
CA ASN A 267 -13.04 -24.89 19.29
C ASN A 267 -13.82 -25.90 18.44
N THR A 268 -14.42 -25.46 17.34
CA THR A 268 -15.11 -26.35 16.39
C THR A 268 -14.10 -27.31 15.73
N TYR A 269 -12.98 -26.81 15.29
CA TYR A 269 -11.90 -27.61 14.71
C TYR A 269 -11.32 -28.59 15.77
N ALA A 270 -11.02 -28.11 16.96
CA ALA A 270 -10.51 -28.95 18.04
C ALA A 270 -11.45 -30.09 18.42
N PHE A 271 -12.76 -29.81 18.42
CA PHE A 271 -13.79 -30.83 18.64
C PHE A 271 -13.75 -31.91 17.54
N PHE A 272 -13.69 -31.49 16.26
CA PHE A 272 -13.57 -32.43 15.15
C PHE A 272 -12.29 -33.29 15.26
N VAL A 273 -11.14 -32.67 15.45
CA VAL A 273 -9.83 -33.33 15.54
C VAL A 273 -9.79 -34.32 16.69
N LEU A 274 -10.39 -33.96 17.84
CA LEU A 274 -10.45 -34.89 19.00
C LEU A 274 -11.11 -36.20 18.63
N TYR A 275 -12.27 -36.21 18.02
CA TYR A 275 -13.00 -37.38 17.66
C TYR A 275 -12.41 -38.13 16.44
N ALA A 276 -11.91 -37.40 15.47
CA ALA A 276 -11.21 -37.93 14.33
C ALA A 276 -9.96 -38.75 14.78
N ASN A 277 -9.21 -38.24 15.76
CA ASN A 277 -8.07 -38.96 16.33
C ASN A 277 -8.48 -40.20 17.15
N ILE A 278 -9.55 -40.13 17.95
CA ILE A 278 -10.08 -41.29 18.70
C ILE A 278 -10.46 -42.41 17.76
N ASP A 279 -11.08 -42.08 16.65
CA ASP A 279 -11.56 -43.05 15.66
C ASP A 279 -10.50 -43.43 14.62
N ASN A 280 -9.30 -42.85 14.65
CA ASN A 280 -8.28 -42.98 13.61
C ASN A 280 -8.83 -42.67 12.21
N PHE A 281 -9.69 -41.64 12.11
CA PHE A 281 -10.36 -41.26 10.88
C PHE A 281 -9.37 -40.66 9.87
N ASP A 282 -9.37 -41.19 8.68
CA ASP A 282 -8.57 -40.71 7.56
C ASP A 282 -9.52 -40.34 6.41
N PRO A 283 -9.77 -39.02 6.17
CA PRO A 283 -10.72 -38.59 5.16
C PRO A 283 -10.33 -39.01 3.75
N THR A 284 -9.05 -39.29 3.48
CA THR A 284 -8.59 -39.74 2.16
C THR A 284 -9.10 -41.10 1.73
N LYS A 285 -9.58 -41.89 2.69
CA LYS A 285 -10.11 -43.27 2.47
C LYS A 285 -11.59 -43.27 2.09
N TYR A 286 -12.25 -42.14 2.12
CA TYR A 286 -13.69 -42.07 1.91
C TYR A 286 -14.01 -41.06 0.80
N THR A 287 -15.09 -41.32 0.08
CA THR A 287 -15.61 -40.41 -0.93
C THR A 287 -16.96 -39.85 -0.48
N LEU A 288 -17.11 -38.54 -0.47
CA LEU A 288 -18.37 -37.92 -0.13
C LEU A 288 -19.39 -38.13 -1.27
N GLU A 289 -20.52 -38.77 -0.94
CA GLU A 289 -21.64 -38.99 -1.87
C GLU A 289 -22.77 -38.02 -1.52
N TYR A 290 -22.83 -36.86 -2.19
CA TYR A 290 -23.76 -35.79 -1.85
C TYR A 290 -25.21 -36.24 -1.73
N ASP A 291 -25.67 -37.11 -2.65
CA ASP A 291 -27.08 -37.55 -2.66
C ASP A 291 -27.47 -38.36 -1.42
N LYS A 292 -26.52 -39.03 -0.80
CA LYS A 292 -26.71 -39.85 0.40
C LYS A 292 -26.59 -39.05 1.71
N LEU A 293 -26.17 -37.77 1.64
CA LEU A 293 -26.01 -36.99 2.84
C LEU A 293 -27.37 -36.70 3.52
N PRO A 294 -27.41 -36.67 4.85
CA PRO A 294 -28.51 -36.13 5.62
C PRO A 294 -28.79 -34.67 5.30
N VAL A 295 -30.01 -34.25 5.56
CA VAL A 295 -30.46 -32.86 5.26
C VAL A 295 -29.58 -31.81 5.94
N MET A 296 -29.12 -32.06 7.16
CA MET A 296 -28.25 -31.12 7.89
C MET A 296 -26.89 -30.96 7.24
N ASP A 297 -26.31 -32.02 6.70
CA ASP A 297 -25.03 -31.97 6.00
C ASP A 297 -25.17 -31.21 4.68
N LYS A 298 -26.24 -31.49 3.91
CA LYS A 298 -26.57 -30.75 2.70
C LYS A 298 -26.79 -29.26 2.98
N TRP A 299 -27.46 -28.94 4.10
CA TRP A 299 -27.68 -27.58 4.54
C TRP A 299 -26.36 -26.88 4.83
N LEU A 300 -25.43 -27.50 5.58
CA LEU A 300 -24.12 -26.90 5.88
C LEU A 300 -23.30 -26.65 4.61
N LEU A 301 -23.25 -27.63 3.69
CA LEU A 301 -22.54 -27.49 2.41
C LEU A 301 -23.17 -26.38 1.54
N SER A 302 -24.49 -26.27 1.52
CA SER A 302 -25.17 -25.18 0.82
C SER A 302 -24.81 -23.81 1.42
N LYS A 303 -24.80 -23.70 2.75
CA LYS A 303 -24.38 -22.47 3.46
C LYS A 303 -22.93 -22.15 3.18
N LEU A 304 -22.05 -23.14 3.17
CA LEU A 304 -20.63 -22.96 2.85
C LEU A 304 -20.45 -22.39 1.43
N ASN A 305 -21.09 -22.99 0.44
CA ASN A 305 -20.97 -22.53 -0.94
C ASN A 305 -21.56 -21.11 -1.14
N SER A 306 -22.68 -20.81 -0.48
CA SER A 306 -23.24 -19.44 -0.50
C SER A 306 -22.29 -18.46 0.14
N MET A 307 -21.72 -18.79 1.30
CA MET A 307 -20.75 -17.94 1.99
C MET A 307 -19.49 -17.70 1.15
N VAL A 308 -18.94 -18.75 0.52
CA VAL A 308 -17.77 -18.64 -0.36
C VAL A 308 -18.05 -17.64 -1.50
N LYS A 309 -19.23 -17.78 -2.15
CA LYS A 309 -19.63 -16.85 -3.21
C LYS A 309 -19.79 -15.42 -2.68
N ASP A 310 -20.48 -15.24 -1.56
CA ASP A 310 -20.72 -13.92 -0.98
C ASP A 310 -19.41 -13.22 -0.56
N VAL A 311 -18.47 -13.99 -0.01
CA VAL A 311 -17.13 -13.48 0.37
C VAL A 311 -16.34 -13.08 -0.85
N ASP A 312 -16.30 -13.94 -1.89
CA ASP A 312 -15.59 -13.66 -3.14
C ASP A 312 -16.13 -12.40 -3.83
N ASP A 313 -17.46 -12.32 -4.00
CA ASP A 313 -18.15 -11.16 -4.60
C ASP A 313 -17.90 -9.87 -3.78
N ASN A 314 -17.90 -9.95 -2.44
CA ASN A 314 -17.62 -8.79 -1.60
C ASN A 314 -16.17 -8.34 -1.67
N LEU A 315 -15.21 -9.27 -1.61
CA LEU A 315 -13.79 -8.93 -1.70
C LEU A 315 -13.42 -8.39 -3.09
N ALA A 316 -13.98 -8.96 -4.17
CA ALA A 316 -13.80 -8.44 -5.53
C ALA A 316 -14.26 -6.98 -5.69
N ASN A 317 -15.21 -6.55 -4.85
CA ASN A 317 -15.75 -5.17 -4.81
C ASN A 317 -15.24 -4.34 -3.63
N TYR A 318 -14.18 -4.78 -2.96
CA TYR A 318 -13.57 -4.10 -1.80
C TYR A 318 -14.53 -3.85 -0.62
N ARG A 319 -15.58 -4.67 -0.47
CA ARG A 319 -16.53 -4.65 0.64
C ARG A 319 -16.07 -5.57 1.76
N ILE A 320 -14.97 -5.20 2.41
CA ILE A 320 -14.25 -6.02 3.38
C ILE A 320 -15.09 -6.35 4.62
N PRO A 321 -15.82 -5.40 5.26
CA PRO A 321 -16.64 -5.72 6.43
C PRO A 321 -17.78 -6.69 6.14
N GLU A 322 -18.38 -6.62 4.95
CA GLU A 322 -19.45 -7.52 4.53
C GLU A 322 -18.91 -8.95 4.36
N ALA A 323 -17.73 -9.11 3.74
CA ALA A 323 -17.05 -10.39 3.62
C ALA A 323 -16.71 -10.98 5.00
N ALA A 324 -16.15 -10.16 5.90
CA ALA A 324 -15.80 -10.59 7.26
C ALA A 324 -17.03 -11.03 8.07
N ARG A 325 -18.16 -10.32 7.95
CA ARG A 325 -19.43 -10.71 8.61
C ARG A 325 -19.98 -12.01 8.04
N ALA A 326 -19.96 -12.20 6.73
CA ALA A 326 -20.40 -13.47 6.12
C ALA A 326 -19.61 -14.67 6.63
N LEU A 327 -18.28 -14.53 6.80
CA LEU A 327 -17.42 -15.54 7.43
C LEU A 327 -17.81 -15.80 8.89
N GLN A 328 -18.05 -14.75 9.68
CA GLN A 328 -18.42 -14.89 11.09
C GLN A 328 -19.79 -15.58 11.26
N ASP A 329 -20.76 -15.18 10.46
CA ASP A 329 -22.12 -15.76 10.50
C ASP A 329 -22.09 -17.23 10.11
N PHE A 330 -21.27 -17.61 9.11
CA PHE A 330 -21.10 -19.02 8.76
C PHE A 330 -20.44 -19.85 9.89
N VAL A 331 -19.43 -19.31 10.55
CA VAL A 331 -18.76 -19.97 11.68
C VAL A 331 -19.75 -20.17 12.84
N ASP A 332 -20.62 -19.19 13.09
CA ASP A 332 -21.67 -19.31 14.10
C ASP A 332 -22.69 -20.41 13.73
N ASP A 333 -23.19 -20.42 12.51
CA ASP A 333 -24.09 -21.46 11.99
C ASP A 333 -23.46 -22.85 12.08
N MET A 334 -22.21 -22.99 11.67
CA MET A 334 -21.46 -24.25 11.72
C MET A 334 -21.30 -24.74 13.17
N SER A 335 -20.85 -23.89 14.08
CA SER A 335 -20.56 -24.26 15.47
C SER A 335 -21.83 -24.45 16.30
N ASN A 336 -22.68 -23.41 16.36
CA ASN A 336 -23.80 -23.34 17.30
C ASN A 336 -25.05 -24.05 16.79
N TRP A 337 -25.14 -24.29 15.49
CA TRP A 337 -26.28 -25.05 14.93
C TRP A 337 -25.86 -26.44 14.45
N TYR A 338 -24.99 -26.56 13.46
CA TYR A 338 -24.64 -27.84 12.87
C TYR A 338 -23.89 -28.76 13.85
N VAL A 339 -22.73 -28.35 14.35
CA VAL A 339 -21.91 -29.19 15.26
C VAL A 339 -22.68 -29.49 16.54
N ARG A 340 -23.35 -28.51 17.13
CA ARG A 340 -24.12 -28.71 18.36
C ARG A 340 -25.22 -29.75 18.20
N ARG A 341 -25.90 -29.81 17.05
CA ARG A 341 -26.96 -30.78 16.78
C ARG A 341 -26.42 -32.12 16.33
N SER A 342 -25.24 -32.17 15.77
CA SER A 342 -24.59 -33.37 15.26
C SER A 342 -23.62 -34.04 16.25
N ARG A 343 -23.53 -33.50 17.50
CA ARG A 343 -22.55 -34.01 18.49
C ARG A 343 -22.63 -35.50 18.70
N GLU A 344 -23.82 -36.11 18.76
CA GLU A 344 -24.02 -37.55 18.98
C GLU A 344 -23.41 -38.36 17.86
N ARG A 345 -23.37 -37.88 16.64
CA ARG A 345 -22.72 -38.54 15.51
C ARG A 345 -21.21 -38.64 15.73
N PHE A 346 -20.58 -37.59 16.23
CA PHE A 346 -19.12 -37.54 16.45
C PHE A 346 -18.65 -38.50 17.55
N TRP A 347 -19.40 -38.64 18.63
CA TRP A 347 -19.02 -39.52 19.75
C TRP A 347 -19.67 -40.91 19.73
N ALA A 348 -20.50 -41.22 18.73
CA ALA A 348 -21.06 -42.56 18.54
C ALA A 348 -19.96 -43.60 18.39
N LYS A 349 -20.21 -44.80 18.88
CA LYS A 349 -19.29 -45.95 18.72
C LYS A 349 -19.32 -46.47 17.29
N GLY A 350 -18.13 -46.82 16.76
CA GLY A 350 -17.98 -47.35 15.42
C GLY A 350 -17.94 -46.28 14.34
N MET A 351 -17.76 -46.73 13.09
CA MET A 351 -17.64 -45.87 11.90
C MET A 351 -18.81 -46.18 10.95
N GLU A 352 -20.01 -45.87 11.42
CA GLU A 352 -21.21 -45.93 10.57
C GLU A 352 -21.16 -44.84 9.50
N GLN A 353 -21.83 -45.08 8.37
CA GLN A 353 -21.82 -44.15 7.23
C GLN A 353 -22.27 -42.72 7.62
N ASP A 354 -23.22 -42.60 8.53
CA ASP A 354 -23.68 -41.29 9.04
C ASP A 354 -22.59 -40.52 9.79
N LYS A 355 -21.69 -41.25 10.48
CA LYS A 355 -20.53 -40.65 11.16
C LYS A 355 -19.41 -40.28 10.19
N ILE A 356 -19.21 -41.09 9.16
CA ILE A 356 -18.19 -40.88 8.12
C ILE A 356 -18.51 -39.66 7.29
N ASN A 357 -19.77 -39.45 6.96
CA ASN A 357 -20.25 -38.25 6.25
C ASN A 357 -20.01 -36.98 7.03
#